data_5b295a9f15a9324ddb87a494f3a03a38
#
_entry.id   5b295a9f15a9324ddb87a494f3a03a38
#
_cell.length_a   1.000
_cell.length_b   1.000
_cell.length_c   1.000
_cell.angle_alpha   90.00
_cell.angle_beta   90.00
_cell.angle_gamma   90.00
#
_symmetry.space_group_name_H-M   'P 1'
#
loop_
_entity.id
_entity.type
_entity.pdbx_description
1 polymer ?
#
loop_
_entity_poly.entity_id
_entity_poly.type
_entity_poly.pdbx_seq_one_letter_code
_entity_poly.pdbx_strand_id
1 'polypeptide(L)'
;MNILIDINHPAHVHLLRNAYKEVVSRGHHVIVTVKDIPSAKQLLDLYKITYIEIGKKDDKLALKGFDQLIYNWRILRLVHKHHIELGIGSSINIAHVSKLSRMHSIILDDDDDEVEPLFAKYAHPFADVVLSPKDTPRATKKVVYYPAFHELAYLHPKRFVPNPEVLDEAGISYKRDAKGNVTEVEPYFIMRFNAFKAHHDMGVVGLTIENKRRMVK
;
A
#
# COMPACT_ATOMS: atom_id res chain seq x y z
N MET A 1 21.50 7.94 -3.98
CA MET A 1 20.48 7.67 -5.03
C MET A 1 19.28 8.57 -4.81
N ASN A 2 18.60 8.94 -5.89
CA ASN A 2 17.31 9.59 -5.86
C ASN A 2 16.22 8.53 -6.07
N ILE A 3 15.34 8.39 -5.11
CA ILE A 3 14.32 7.32 -5.07
C ILE A 3 12.93 7.95 -5.10
N LEU A 4 12.02 7.36 -5.87
CA LEU A 4 10.60 7.71 -5.88
C LEU A 4 9.79 6.59 -5.26
N ILE A 5 8.92 6.92 -4.30
CA ILE A 5 7.95 5.99 -3.71
C ILE A 5 6.55 6.44 -4.13
N ASP A 6 5.80 5.58 -4.82
CA ASP A 6 4.45 5.90 -5.30
C ASP A 6 3.36 5.22 -4.48
N ILE A 7 2.47 6.03 -3.90
CA ILE A 7 1.40 5.61 -3.00
C ILE A 7 0.05 5.71 -3.71
N ASN A 8 -0.60 4.57 -3.92
CA ASN A 8 -1.89 4.45 -4.58
C ASN A 8 -3.03 3.94 -3.68
N HIS A 9 -2.69 3.56 -2.43
CA HIS A 9 -3.64 3.04 -1.45
C HIS A 9 -3.13 3.35 -0.04
N PRO A 10 -3.99 3.54 0.98
CA PRO A 10 -3.56 3.77 2.37
C PRO A 10 -2.65 2.66 2.93
N ALA A 11 -2.90 1.40 2.56
CA ALA A 11 -2.05 0.28 2.97
C ALA A 11 -0.59 0.42 2.51
N HIS A 12 -0.35 1.05 1.34
CA HIS A 12 1.01 1.28 0.85
C HIS A 12 1.80 2.24 1.74
N VAL A 13 1.14 3.16 2.45
CA VAL A 13 1.80 4.02 3.44
C VAL A 13 2.37 3.17 4.58
N HIS A 14 1.57 2.25 5.12
CA HIS A 14 2.04 1.33 6.16
C HIS A 14 3.15 0.43 5.65
N LEU A 15 2.97 -0.17 4.48
CA LEU A 15 3.92 -1.07 3.84
C LEU A 15 5.29 -0.41 3.65
N LEU A 16 5.32 0.82 3.14
CA LEU A 16 6.55 1.48 2.69
C LEU A 16 7.16 2.44 3.72
N ARG A 17 6.45 2.82 4.80
CA ARG A 17 6.96 3.80 5.79
C ARG A 17 8.29 3.43 6.43
N ASN A 18 8.50 2.14 6.71
CA ASN A 18 9.74 1.68 7.33
C ASN A 18 10.88 1.60 6.31
N ALA A 19 10.59 1.20 5.08
CA ALA A 19 11.54 1.26 3.97
C ALA A 19 11.92 2.72 3.68
N TYR A 20 10.96 3.64 3.64
CA TYR A 20 11.21 5.08 3.52
C TYR A 20 12.20 5.58 4.58
N LYS A 21 11.94 5.29 5.87
CA LYS A 21 12.82 5.69 6.97
C LYS A 21 14.23 5.13 6.81
N GLU A 22 14.35 3.87 6.43
CA GLU A 22 15.63 3.19 6.25
C GLU A 22 16.45 3.80 5.11
N VAL A 23 15.84 4.04 3.94
CA VAL A 23 16.58 4.61 2.80
C VAL A 23 16.96 6.07 3.04
N VAL A 24 16.13 6.85 3.74
CA VAL A 24 16.45 8.22 4.15
C VAL A 24 17.61 8.21 5.15
N SER A 25 17.60 7.33 6.15
CA SER A 25 18.68 7.22 7.14
C SER A 25 20.03 6.84 6.53
N ARG A 26 20.01 6.15 5.38
CA ARG A 26 21.20 5.81 4.58
C ARG A 26 21.67 6.96 3.67
N GLY A 27 21.06 8.14 3.77
CA GLY A 27 21.44 9.31 3.01
C GLY A 27 20.91 9.36 1.57
N HIS A 28 19.86 8.57 1.25
CA HIS A 28 19.21 8.66 -0.05
C HIS A 28 18.18 9.80 -0.04
N HIS A 29 18.04 10.46 -1.19
CA HIS A 29 16.99 11.46 -1.39
C HIS A 29 15.72 10.76 -1.88
N VAL A 30 14.62 10.91 -1.12
CA VAL A 30 13.36 10.24 -1.40
C VAL A 30 12.25 11.24 -1.71
N ILE A 31 11.57 11.04 -2.83
CA ILE A 31 10.34 11.74 -3.21
C ILE A 31 9.18 10.75 -3.07
N VAL A 32 8.14 11.15 -2.37
CA VAL A 32 6.91 10.36 -2.25
C VAL A 32 5.84 11.00 -3.10
N THR A 33 5.19 10.22 -3.95
CA THR A 33 3.98 10.64 -4.69
C THR A 33 2.75 9.95 -4.14
N VAL A 34 1.62 10.64 -4.16
CA VAL A 34 0.34 10.09 -3.74
C VAL A 34 -0.80 10.59 -4.65
N LYS A 35 -1.75 9.74 -4.95
CA LYS A 35 -3.03 10.17 -5.57
C LYS A 35 -3.88 10.87 -4.50
N ASP A 36 -4.88 11.64 -4.93
CA ASP A 36 -5.82 12.31 -4.02
C ASP A 36 -6.71 11.27 -3.29
N ILE A 37 -6.13 10.63 -2.30
CA ILE A 37 -6.77 9.65 -1.43
C ILE A 37 -6.67 10.18 0.00
N PRO A 38 -7.75 10.75 0.58
CA PRO A 38 -7.70 11.45 1.87
C PRO A 38 -7.07 10.61 2.99
N SER A 39 -7.43 9.34 3.11
CA SER A 39 -6.87 8.45 4.15
C SER A 39 -5.36 8.17 3.97
N ALA A 40 -4.87 8.08 2.73
CA ALA A 40 -3.44 7.93 2.49
C ALA A 40 -2.68 9.21 2.86
N LYS A 41 -3.22 10.40 2.50
CA LYS A 41 -2.63 11.69 2.86
C LYS A 41 -2.61 11.88 4.38
N GLN A 42 -3.71 11.59 5.09
CA GLN A 42 -3.76 11.64 6.56
C GLN A 42 -2.70 10.75 7.22
N LEU A 43 -2.45 9.54 6.68
CA LEU A 43 -1.40 8.66 7.18
C LEU A 43 0.00 9.22 6.89
N LEU A 44 0.24 9.79 5.72
CA LEU A 44 1.52 10.42 5.39
C LEU A 44 1.80 11.60 6.33
N ASP A 45 0.79 12.44 6.58
CA ASP A 45 0.87 13.57 7.53
C ASP A 45 1.14 13.08 8.96
N LEU A 46 0.43 12.04 9.42
CA LEU A 46 0.63 11.40 10.73
C LEU A 46 2.08 10.91 10.90
N TYR A 47 2.65 10.31 9.85
CA TYR A 47 4.03 9.81 9.87
C TYR A 47 5.06 10.88 9.52
N LYS A 48 4.65 12.13 9.29
CA LYS A 48 5.52 13.28 8.92
C LYS A 48 6.34 12.99 7.66
N ILE A 49 5.72 12.34 6.68
CA ILE A 49 6.30 12.04 5.38
C ILE A 49 5.81 13.09 4.38
N THR A 50 6.71 13.90 3.87
CA THR A 50 6.41 14.89 2.82
C THR A 50 6.08 14.19 1.51
N TYR A 51 5.07 14.66 0.78
CA TYR A 51 4.62 14.05 -0.46
C TYR A 51 4.22 15.08 -1.52
N ILE A 52 4.16 14.63 -2.76
CA ILE A 52 3.65 15.39 -3.91
C ILE A 52 2.36 14.73 -4.37
N GLU A 53 1.26 15.46 -4.37
CA GLU A 53 0.00 14.99 -4.92
C GLU A 53 0.05 14.98 -6.45
N ILE A 54 -0.24 13.82 -7.07
CA ILE A 54 -0.17 13.63 -8.52
C ILE A 54 -1.54 13.64 -9.21
N GLY A 55 -2.63 13.91 -8.49
CA GLY A 55 -3.98 14.13 -9.01
C GLY A 55 -5.05 13.24 -8.42
N LYS A 56 -6.29 13.47 -8.84
CA LYS A 56 -7.49 12.81 -8.34
C LYS A 56 -7.62 11.39 -8.91
N LYS A 57 -8.15 10.48 -8.10
CA LYS A 57 -8.55 9.13 -8.55
C LYS A 57 -9.99 9.21 -9.05
N ASP A 58 -10.19 9.01 -10.36
CA ASP A 58 -11.54 8.95 -10.94
C ASP A 58 -12.12 7.53 -10.84
N ASP A 59 -13.43 7.41 -10.58
CA ASP A 59 -14.10 6.11 -10.42
C ASP A 59 -14.64 5.55 -11.76
N LYS A 60 -14.73 6.37 -12.82
CA LYS A 60 -15.26 5.97 -14.12
C LYS A 60 -14.23 5.20 -14.95
N LEU A 61 -14.54 3.97 -15.33
CA LEU A 61 -13.62 3.06 -16.03
C LEU A 61 -13.08 3.64 -17.36
N ALA A 62 -13.91 4.32 -18.14
CA ALA A 62 -13.49 4.92 -19.41
C ALA A 62 -12.48 6.07 -19.24
N LEU A 63 -12.52 6.79 -18.12
CA LEU A 63 -11.59 7.87 -17.79
C LEU A 63 -10.28 7.34 -17.18
N LYS A 64 -10.30 6.16 -16.59
CA LYS A 64 -9.10 5.56 -15.93
C LYS A 64 -7.92 5.35 -16.88
N GLY A 65 -8.18 5.01 -18.13
CA GLY A 65 -7.12 4.88 -19.14
C GLY A 65 -6.44 6.21 -19.45
N PHE A 66 -7.24 7.28 -19.55
CA PHE A 66 -6.72 8.63 -19.79
C PHE A 66 -6.00 9.18 -18.56
N ASP A 67 -6.57 8.99 -17.38
CA ASP A 67 -5.94 9.36 -16.11
C ASP A 67 -4.60 8.66 -15.93
N GLN A 68 -4.50 7.39 -16.34
CA GLN A 68 -3.24 6.63 -16.28
C GLN A 68 -2.13 7.30 -17.11
N LEU A 69 -2.46 7.82 -18.30
CA LEU A 69 -1.50 8.56 -19.14
C LEU A 69 -1.07 9.88 -18.47
N ILE A 70 -2.02 10.59 -17.86
CA ILE A 70 -1.73 11.83 -17.12
C ILE A 70 -0.83 11.55 -15.93
N TYR A 71 -1.09 10.49 -15.16
CA TYR A 71 -0.24 10.11 -14.04
C TYR A 71 1.16 9.71 -14.50
N ASN A 72 1.27 8.88 -15.55
CA ASN A 72 2.55 8.52 -16.14
C ASN A 72 3.35 9.76 -16.53
N TRP A 73 2.71 10.73 -17.18
CA TRP A 73 3.37 11.97 -17.59
C TRP A 73 3.81 12.82 -16.39
N ARG A 74 2.98 12.94 -15.35
CA ARG A 74 3.34 13.69 -14.13
C ARG A 74 4.52 13.05 -13.40
N ILE A 75 4.51 11.72 -13.25
CA ILE A 75 5.60 10.98 -12.64
C ILE A 75 6.85 11.08 -13.52
N LEU A 76 6.75 10.94 -14.84
CA LEU A 76 7.87 11.08 -15.77
C LEU A 76 8.54 12.46 -15.64
N ARG A 77 7.75 13.54 -15.51
CA ARG A 77 8.29 14.89 -15.25
C ARG A 77 9.07 14.96 -13.94
N LEU A 78 8.56 14.34 -12.86
CA LEU A 78 9.26 14.28 -11.57
C LEU A 78 10.56 13.46 -11.70
N VAL A 79 10.52 12.33 -12.40
CA VAL A 79 11.70 11.49 -12.64
C VAL A 79 12.80 12.30 -13.34
N HIS A 80 12.48 13.06 -14.39
CA HIS A 80 13.47 13.90 -15.08
C HIS A 80 13.93 15.08 -14.22
N LYS A 81 12.99 15.78 -13.57
CA LYS A 81 13.31 16.96 -12.75
C LYS A 81 14.24 16.64 -11.58
N HIS A 82 14.06 15.49 -10.96
CA HIS A 82 14.77 15.10 -9.75
C HIS A 82 15.80 14.00 -9.98
N HIS A 83 16.05 13.65 -11.26
CA HIS A 83 17.02 12.61 -11.64
C HIS A 83 16.80 11.30 -10.86
N ILE A 84 15.54 10.82 -10.82
CA ILE A 84 15.17 9.60 -10.08
C ILE A 84 15.81 8.39 -10.75
N GLU A 85 16.51 7.59 -9.94
CA GLU A 85 17.21 6.38 -10.38
C GLU A 85 16.41 5.11 -10.10
N LEU A 86 15.56 5.14 -9.04
CA LEU A 86 14.76 3.99 -8.61
C LEU A 86 13.35 4.41 -8.24
N GLY A 87 12.34 3.74 -8.82
CA GLY A 87 10.95 3.84 -8.45
C GLY A 87 10.47 2.61 -7.70
N ILE A 88 9.72 2.80 -6.60
CA ILE A 88 9.19 1.73 -5.75
C ILE A 88 7.71 1.97 -5.50
N GLY A 89 6.88 0.93 -5.58
CA GLY A 89 5.45 0.99 -5.22
C GLY A 89 4.64 -0.15 -5.82
N SER A 90 3.43 -0.37 -5.34
CA SER A 90 2.43 -1.23 -6.00
C SER A 90 1.70 -0.42 -7.05
N SER A 91 2.37 -0.11 -8.16
CA SER A 91 1.94 0.92 -9.10
C SER A 91 2.27 0.59 -10.55
N ILE A 92 1.25 0.59 -11.39
CA ILE A 92 1.41 0.50 -12.85
C ILE A 92 2.25 1.70 -13.37
N ASN A 93 2.10 2.88 -12.76
CA ASN A 93 2.82 4.08 -13.16
C ASN A 93 4.33 3.91 -13.05
N ILE A 94 4.82 3.34 -11.94
CA ILE A 94 6.25 3.06 -11.72
C ILE A 94 6.78 2.15 -12.81
N ALA A 95 6.06 1.06 -13.10
CA ALA A 95 6.45 0.11 -14.15
C ALA A 95 6.51 0.76 -15.55
N HIS A 96 5.48 1.54 -15.91
CA HIS A 96 5.44 2.20 -17.23
C HIS A 96 6.51 3.27 -17.38
N VAL A 97 6.68 4.13 -16.37
CA VAL A 97 7.64 5.25 -16.42
C VAL A 97 9.08 4.74 -16.46
N SER A 98 9.38 3.59 -15.84
CA SER A 98 10.72 2.99 -15.95
C SER A 98 11.09 2.65 -17.40
N LYS A 99 10.12 2.31 -18.26
CA LYS A 99 10.36 2.03 -19.68
C LYS A 99 10.47 3.29 -20.55
N LEU A 100 10.04 4.44 -20.02
CA LEU A 100 10.12 5.74 -20.69
C LEU A 100 11.27 6.61 -20.17
N SER A 101 12.05 6.10 -19.24
CA SER A 101 13.15 6.83 -18.58
C SER A 101 14.32 5.92 -18.27
N ARG A 102 15.33 6.46 -17.56
CA ARG A 102 16.46 5.66 -17.03
C ARG A 102 16.22 5.16 -15.59
N MET A 103 15.03 5.40 -15.04
CA MET A 103 14.66 4.94 -13.72
C MET A 103 14.44 3.42 -13.74
N HIS A 104 15.04 2.70 -12.80
CA HIS A 104 14.69 1.31 -12.53
C HIS A 104 13.41 1.21 -11.72
N SER A 105 12.71 0.09 -11.82
CA SER A 105 11.43 -0.12 -11.13
C SER A 105 11.40 -1.38 -10.28
N ILE A 106 10.96 -1.23 -9.03
CA ILE A 106 10.58 -2.33 -8.15
C ILE A 106 9.10 -2.17 -7.83
N ILE A 107 8.28 -3.11 -8.27
CA ILE A 107 6.87 -3.16 -7.88
C ILE A 107 6.64 -4.24 -6.84
N LEU A 108 5.78 -3.92 -5.85
CA LEU A 108 5.35 -4.85 -4.82
C LEU A 108 3.97 -5.35 -5.19
N ASP A 109 3.79 -6.66 -5.13
CA ASP A 109 2.51 -7.30 -5.42
C ASP A 109 2.34 -8.54 -4.54
N ASP A 110 1.24 -8.61 -3.80
CA ASP A 110 0.88 -9.68 -2.86
C ASP A 110 -0.44 -10.39 -3.22
N ASP A 111 -1.18 -9.86 -4.19
CA ASP A 111 -2.39 -10.48 -4.70
C ASP A 111 -2.06 -11.53 -5.79
N ASP A 112 -2.87 -12.56 -5.92
CA ASP A 112 -2.73 -13.54 -6.99
C ASP A 112 -3.00 -12.90 -8.37
N ASP A 113 -2.27 -13.36 -9.40
CA ASP A 113 -2.43 -12.85 -10.77
C ASP A 113 -3.88 -13.05 -11.31
N GLU A 114 -4.61 -14.04 -10.78
CA GLU A 114 -6.02 -14.28 -11.11
C GLU A 114 -6.96 -13.31 -10.41
N VAL A 115 -6.60 -12.81 -9.23
CA VAL A 115 -7.38 -11.84 -8.45
C VAL A 115 -7.20 -10.42 -9.01
N GLU A 116 -5.97 -10.05 -9.37
CA GLU A 116 -5.64 -8.73 -9.93
C GLU A 116 -5.06 -8.84 -11.36
N PRO A 117 -5.84 -9.42 -12.34
CA PRO A 117 -5.32 -9.71 -13.67
C PRO A 117 -4.90 -8.47 -14.46
N LEU A 118 -5.49 -7.30 -14.17
CA LEU A 118 -5.10 -6.05 -14.80
C LEU A 118 -3.72 -5.58 -14.32
N PHE A 119 -3.42 -5.76 -13.04
CA PHE A 119 -2.11 -5.42 -12.50
C PHE A 119 -1.04 -6.36 -13.06
N ALA A 120 -1.30 -7.66 -13.04
CA ALA A 120 -0.42 -8.66 -13.64
C ALA A 120 -0.15 -8.39 -15.13
N LYS A 121 -1.19 -8.01 -15.90
CA LYS A 121 -1.08 -7.74 -17.34
C LYS A 121 -0.38 -6.43 -17.67
N TYR A 122 -0.65 -5.36 -16.90
CA TYR A 122 -0.21 -4.01 -17.24
C TYR A 122 0.96 -3.47 -16.41
N ALA A 123 1.34 -4.13 -15.30
CA ALA A 123 2.50 -3.75 -14.51
C ALA A 123 3.67 -4.73 -14.68
N HIS A 124 3.46 -6.03 -14.49
CA HIS A 124 4.54 -7.03 -14.47
C HIS A 124 5.44 -7.02 -15.74
N PRO A 125 4.91 -6.95 -16.99
CA PRO A 125 5.76 -6.94 -18.18
C PRO A 125 6.69 -5.72 -18.25
N PHE A 126 6.27 -4.62 -17.65
CA PHE A 126 7.00 -3.34 -17.69
C PHE A 126 7.90 -3.12 -16.49
N ALA A 127 7.70 -3.81 -15.38
CA ALA A 127 8.59 -3.73 -14.21
C ALA A 127 9.97 -4.31 -14.52
N ASP A 128 11.00 -3.84 -13.82
CA ASP A 128 12.32 -4.47 -13.83
C ASP A 128 12.36 -5.60 -12.80
N VAL A 129 11.76 -5.38 -11.63
CA VAL A 129 11.62 -6.39 -10.57
C VAL A 129 10.20 -6.35 -10.01
N VAL A 130 9.63 -7.53 -9.77
CA VAL A 130 8.39 -7.74 -9.01
C VAL A 130 8.74 -8.39 -7.67
N LEU A 131 8.51 -7.70 -6.55
CA LEU A 131 8.65 -8.29 -5.22
C LEU A 131 7.33 -8.93 -4.80
N SER A 132 7.35 -10.22 -4.49
CA SER A 132 6.15 -10.98 -4.12
C SER A 132 6.42 -11.89 -2.92
N PRO A 133 5.42 -12.13 -2.05
CA PRO A 133 5.48 -13.20 -1.06
C PRO A 133 5.73 -14.55 -1.73
N LYS A 134 6.47 -15.43 -1.05
CA LYS A 134 6.84 -16.75 -1.60
C LYS A 134 5.63 -17.62 -1.92
N ASP A 135 4.55 -17.43 -1.17
CA ASP A 135 3.34 -18.25 -1.28
C ASP A 135 2.36 -17.75 -2.35
N THR A 136 2.73 -16.67 -3.08
CA THR A 136 1.94 -16.11 -4.18
C THR A 136 2.67 -16.34 -5.50
N PRO A 137 2.40 -17.45 -6.23
CA PRO A 137 3.05 -17.73 -7.50
C PRO A 137 2.80 -16.67 -8.57
N ARG A 138 3.82 -16.35 -9.37
CA ARG A 138 3.75 -15.36 -10.44
C ARG A 138 4.04 -15.95 -11.80
N ALA A 139 3.30 -15.50 -12.81
CA ALA A 139 3.58 -15.85 -14.19
C ALA A 139 4.85 -15.16 -14.73
N THR A 140 5.22 -14.01 -14.20
CA THR A 140 6.42 -13.28 -14.62
C THR A 140 7.70 -13.93 -14.11
N LYS A 141 8.76 -13.94 -14.96
CA LYS A 141 10.12 -14.37 -14.57
C LYS A 141 10.93 -13.30 -13.84
N LYS A 142 10.40 -12.08 -13.73
CA LYS A 142 11.09 -10.93 -13.09
C LYS A 142 10.83 -10.86 -11.58
N VAL A 143 10.27 -11.91 -11.02
CA VAL A 143 9.90 -11.97 -9.61
C VAL A 143 11.09 -12.27 -8.71
N VAL A 144 11.14 -11.55 -7.59
CA VAL A 144 11.98 -11.85 -6.45
C VAL A 144 11.07 -12.17 -5.28
N TYR A 145 11.14 -13.40 -4.82
CA TYR A 145 10.32 -13.86 -3.70
C TYR A 145 10.97 -13.57 -2.35
N TYR A 146 10.13 -13.21 -1.36
CA TYR A 146 10.56 -13.08 0.03
C TYR A 146 9.67 -13.94 0.94
N PRO A 147 10.24 -14.53 2.02
CA PRO A 147 9.51 -15.42 2.92
C PRO A 147 8.78 -14.62 4.01
N ALA A 148 7.82 -13.79 3.63
CA ALA A 148 7.05 -12.94 4.54
C ALA A 148 5.75 -12.49 3.87
N PHE A 149 4.86 -11.88 4.65
CA PHE A 149 3.67 -11.19 4.17
C PHE A 149 3.88 -9.68 4.22
N HIS A 150 3.14 -8.90 3.44
CA HIS A 150 3.21 -7.44 3.41
C HIS A 150 3.02 -6.80 4.79
N GLU A 151 2.13 -7.36 5.61
CA GLU A 151 1.83 -6.87 6.96
C GLU A 151 3.05 -6.90 7.88
N LEU A 152 3.97 -7.83 7.68
CA LEU A 152 5.21 -7.89 8.46
C LEU A 152 6.16 -6.72 8.22
N ALA A 153 5.97 -5.96 7.15
CA ALA A 153 6.71 -4.71 6.94
C ALA A 153 6.45 -3.68 8.05
N TYR A 154 5.30 -3.76 8.73
CA TYR A 154 4.90 -2.83 9.78
C TYR A 154 4.41 -3.49 11.08
N LEU A 155 4.06 -4.79 11.09
CA LEU A 155 3.63 -5.53 12.28
C LEU A 155 4.74 -6.44 12.85
N HIS A 156 5.91 -6.52 12.21
CA HIS A 156 7.00 -7.34 12.72
C HIS A 156 7.41 -6.89 14.13
N PRO A 157 7.64 -7.80 15.11
CA PRO A 157 7.95 -7.45 16.52
C PRO A 157 9.16 -6.53 16.73
N LYS A 158 10.10 -6.50 15.78
CA LYS A 158 11.23 -5.56 15.82
C LYS A 158 10.85 -4.11 15.46
N ARG A 159 9.66 -3.88 14.94
CA ARG A 159 9.21 -2.57 14.41
C ARG A 159 7.88 -2.10 14.97
N PHE A 160 7.10 -3.01 15.52
CA PHE A 160 5.79 -2.75 16.09
C PHE A 160 5.76 -3.12 17.56
N VAL A 161 5.40 -2.16 18.39
CA VAL A 161 5.13 -2.37 19.80
C VAL A 161 3.63 -2.18 20.00
N PRO A 162 2.89 -3.21 20.46
CA PRO A 162 1.47 -3.08 20.77
C PRO A 162 1.25 -2.00 21.84
N ASN A 163 0.26 -1.14 21.62
CA ASN A 163 -0.16 -0.17 22.64
C ASN A 163 -1.49 -0.65 23.27
N PRO A 164 -1.49 -1.16 24.50
CA PRO A 164 -2.69 -1.64 25.15
C PRO A 164 -3.68 -0.53 25.51
N GLU A 165 -3.30 0.75 25.53
CA GLU A 165 -4.20 1.88 25.77
C GLU A 165 -5.31 1.98 24.71
N VAL A 166 -5.11 1.40 23.53
CA VAL A 166 -6.15 1.27 22.49
C VAL A 166 -7.35 0.44 23.00
N LEU A 167 -7.13 -0.49 23.94
CA LEU A 167 -8.20 -1.27 24.57
C LEU A 167 -9.05 -0.38 25.48
N ASP A 168 -8.42 0.56 26.19
CA ASP A 168 -9.14 1.54 27.03
C ASP A 168 -10.05 2.43 26.19
N GLU A 169 -9.56 2.91 25.03
CA GLU A 169 -10.34 3.69 24.07
C GLU A 169 -11.53 2.91 23.51
N ALA A 170 -11.37 1.59 23.37
CA ALA A 170 -12.42 0.67 22.91
C ALA A 170 -13.36 0.21 24.02
N GLY A 171 -13.10 0.56 25.30
CA GLY A 171 -13.86 0.12 26.45
C GLY A 171 -13.69 -1.37 26.78
N ILE A 172 -12.56 -1.97 26.38
CA ILE A 172 -12.25 -3.39 26.58
C ILE A 172 -11.41 -3.53 27.85
N SER A 173 -11.89 -4.33 28.81
CA SER A 173 -11.19 -4.56 30.07
C SER A 173 -9.99 -5.51 29.89
N TYR A 174 -8.90 -5.23 30.59
CA TYR A 174 -7.72 -6.09 30.59
C TYR A 174 -6.94 -6.00 31.91
N LYS A 175 -6.13 -7.03 32.20
CA LYS A 175 -5.25 -7.08 33.37
C LYS A 175 -3.81 -6.92 32.97
N ARG A 176 -2.99 -6.37 33.89
CA ARG A 176 -1.54 -6.25 33.72
C ARG A 176 -0.81 -6.98 34.84
N ASP A 177 0.36 -7.52 34.53
CA ASP A 177 1.28 -8.02 35.52
C ASP A 177 2.03 -6.87 36.25
N ALA A 178 2.86 -7.24 37.24
CA ALA A 178 3.67 -6.27 37.98
C ALA A 178 4.71 -5.55 37.10
N LYS A 179 4.98 -6.02 35.88
CA LYS A 179 5.89 -5.43 34.90
C LYS A 179 5.14 -4.55 33.88
N GLY A 180 3.80 -4.46 33.99
CA GLY A 180 2.95 -3.69 33.09
C GLY A 180 2.54 -4.41 31.81
N ASN A 181 2.91 -5.68 31.60
CA ASN A 181 2.49 -6.46 30.45
C ASN A 181 1.02 -6.87 30.57
N VAL A 182 0.28 -6.82 29.46
CA VAL A 182 -1.10 -7.34 29.41
C VAL A 182 -1.07 -8.87 29.52
N THR A 183 -1.80 -9.40 30.48
CA THR A 183 -1.85 -10.84 30.80
C THR A 183 -3.19 -11.48 30.47
N GLU A 184 -4.26 -10.70 30.53
CA GLU A 184 -5.62 -11.16 30.28
C GLU A 184 -6.41 -10.02 29.65
N VAL A 185 -7.20 -10.32 28.61
CA VAL A 185 -8.07 -9.36 27.93
C VAL A 185 -9.47 -9.93 27.90
N GLU A 186 -10.48 -9.10 28.20
CA GLU A 186 -11.88 -9.46 28.04
C GLU A 186 -12.14 -9.89 26.59
N PRO A 187 -12.85 -11.02 26.37
CA PRO A 187 -13.17 -11.47 25.02
C PRO A 187 -13.91 -10.41 24.21
N TYR A 188 -13.44 -10.12 23.00
CA TYR A 188 -14.08 -9.19 22.08
C TYR A 188 -14.05 -9.70 20.65
N PHE A 189 -14.93 -9.16 19.83
CA PHE A 189 -15.01 -9.49 18.41
C PHE A 189 -14.75 -8.25 17.57
N ILE A 190 -13.93 -8.41 16.53
CA ILE A 190 -13.73 -7.36 15.51
C ILE A 190 -14.59 -7.72 14.30
N MET A 191 -15.54 -6.83 13.95
CA MET A 191 -16.36 -6.98 12.76
C MET A 191 -16.03 -5.91 11.73
N ARG A 192 -15.67 -6.33 10.51
CA ARG A 192 -15.37 -5.44 9.40
C ARG A 192 -16.29 -5.74 8.22
N PHE A 193 -16.94 -4.71 7.70
CA PHE A 193 -17.73 -4.81 6.48
C PHE A 193 -16.96 -4.26 5.28
N ASN A 194 -16.86 -5.05 4.22
CA ASN A 194 -16.25 -4.59 2.96
C ASN A 194 -17.18 -3.63 2.22
N ALA A 195 -16.57 -2.66 1.53
CA ALA A 195 -17.31 -1.71 0.70
C ALA A 195 -17.67 -2.28 -0.68
N PHE A 196 -17.06 -3.39 -1.11
CA PHE A 196 -17.21 -4.02 -2.43
C PHE A 196 -17.07 -3.01 -3.58
N LYS A 197 -16.03 -2.16 -3.52
CA LYS A 197 -15.73 -1.14 -4.54
C LYS A 197 -14.43 -1.40 -5.29
N ALA A 198 -13.73 -2.50 -5.00
CA ALA A 198 -12.53 -2.87 -5.72
C ALA A 198 -12.87 -3.44 -7.11
N HIS A 199 -11.88 -3.49 -8.00
CA HIS A 199 -12.10 -3.99 -9.38
C HIS A 199 -12.52 -5.45 -9.44
N HIS A 200 -11.98 -6.27 -8.54
CA HIS A 200 -12.33 -7.69 -8.40
C HIS A 200 -13.70 -7.92 -7.75
N ASP A 201 -14.29 -6.88 -7.15
CA ASP A 201 -15.64 -6.95 -6.56
C ASP A 201 -16.77 -6.67 -7.56
N MET A 202 -16.46 -6.46 -8.85
CA MET A 202 -17.51 -6.17 -9.85
C MET A 202 -18.52 -7.30 -9.94
N GLY A 203 -19.79 -7.00 -9.64
CA GLY A 203 -20.89 -7.98 -9.61
C GLY A 203 -21.08 -8.67 -8.25
N VAL A 204 -20.25 -8.40 -7.26
CA VAL A 204 -20.43 -8.91 -5.90
C VAL A 204 -21.33 -7.97 -5.10
N VAL A 205 -22.45 -8.49 -4.60
CA VAL A 205 -23.37 -7.74 -3.73
C VAL A 205 -23.10 -8.15 -2.29
N GLY A 206 -22.64 -7.20 -1.48
CA GLY A 206 -22.43 -7.42 -0.05
C GLY A 206 -23.74 -7.41 0.76
N LEU A 207 -23.64 -7.62 2.05
CA LEU A 207 -24.78 -7.53 2.97
C LEU A 207 -25.45 -6.15 2.89
N THR A 208 -26.77 -6.14 2.89
CA THR A 208 -27.56 -4.91 2.97
C THR A 208 -27.25 -4.16 4.27
N ILE A 209 -27.49 -2.85 4.30
CA ILE A 209 -27.32 -2.04 5.51
C ILE A 209 -28.17 -2.59 6.67
N GLU A 210 -29.37 -3.07 6.38
CA GLU A 210 -30.26 -3.68 7.37
C GLU A 210 -29.64 -4.94 7.97
N ASN A 211 -29.12 -5.86 7.14
CA ASN A 211 -28.46 -7.06 7.62
C ASN A 211 -27.17 -6.74 8.41
N LYS A 212 -26.37 -5.76 7.97
CA LYS A 212 -25.21 -5.29 8.73
C LYS A 212 -25.60 -4.78 10.12
N ARG A 213 -26.68 -3.99 10.21
CA ARG A 213 -27.21 -3.49 11.51
C ARG A 213 -27.74 -4.60 12.41
N ARG A 214 -28.34 -5.65 11.83
CA ARG A 214 -28.82 -6.83 12.61
C ARG A 214 -27.65 -7.65 13.18
N MET A 215 -26.50 -7.69 12.49
CA MET A 215 -25.31 -8.41 12.98
C MET A 215 -24.59 -7.69 14.11
N VAL A 216 -24.77 -6.37 14.25
CA VAL A 216 -24.11 -5.54 15.28
C VAL A 216 -24.98 -5.39 16.55
N LYS A 217 -26.25 -5.78 16.49
CA LYS A 217 -27.17 -5.82 17.65
C LYS A 217 -27.03 -7.13 18.41
#